data_6761a8c56196acaf6e447c3aec26ddbd
#
_entry.id   6761a8c56196acaf6e447c3aec26ddbd
#
_cell.length_a   1.000
_cell.length_b   1.000
_cell.length_c   1.000
_cell.angle_alpha   90.00
_cell.angle_beta   90.00
_cell.angle_gamma   90.00
#
_symmetry.space_group_name_H-M   'P 1'
#
loop_
_entity.id
_entity.type
_entity.pdbx_description
1 polymer ?
#
loop_
_entity_poly.entity_id
_entity_poly.type
_entity_poly.pdbx_seq_one_letter_code
_entity_poly.pdbx_strand_id
1 'polypeptide(L)'
;MRITLLALTALFAVAADPARADLHIKRDHGGYVEEYKVKYKRIRDKGERVIIDGICNSACTLVFGIVPMNKICVTPKASLGFHLAYYDKAFTFGIKVTSSEGTSDLMSYYPDTVKDWIRRNGGLTTDMKRIKNGAELWKIVDPCPEEW
;
A
#
# COMPACT_ATOMS: atom_id res chain seq x y z
N MET A 1 -39.93 50.44 -33.05
CA MET A 1 -39.99 49.47 -31.95
C MET A 1 -38.72 48.59 -32.09
N ARG A 2 -37.64 48.89 -31.31
CA ARG A 2 -36.35 48.20 -31.39
C ARG A 2 -36.31 47.17 -30.26
N ILE A 3 -36.28 45.88 -30.63
CA ILE A 3 -36.17 44.75 -29.69
C ILE A 3 -34.68 44.47 -29.48
N THR A 4 -34.17 44.76 -28.28
CA THR A 4 -32.80 44.47 -27.90
C THR A 4 -32.78 43.02 -27.32
N LEU A 5 -32.18 42.09 -28.05
CA LEU A 5 -31.92 40.73 -27.55
C LEU A 5 -30.74 40.77 -26.56
N LEU A 6 -30.98 40.53 -25.30
CA LEU A 6 -29.95 40.26 -24.28
C LEU A 6 -29.51 38.78 -24.41
N ALA A 7 -28.32 38.55 -24.89
CA ALA A 7 -27.70 37.22 -24.90
C ALA A 7 -27.19 36.90 -23.48
N LEU A 8 -27.79 35.93 -22.82
CA LEU A 8 -27.34 35.40 -21.51
C LEU A 8 -26.27 34.37 -21.74
N THR A 9 -25.00 34.75 -21.57
CA THR A 9 -23.85 33.82 -21.61
C THR A 9 -23.77 33.10 -20.27
N ALA A 10 -24.18 31.80 -20.25
CA ALA A 10 -23.99 30.91 -19.11
C ALA A 10 -22.49 30.53 -19.01
N LEU A 11 -21.83 30.99 -17.96
CA LEU A 11 -20.46 30.61 -17.62
C LEU A 11 -20.53 29.21 -16.97
N PHE A 12 -20.13 28.15 -17.69
CA PHE A 12 -19.90 26.82 -17.14
C PHE A 12 -18.60 26.85 -16.34
N ALA A 13 -18.69 26.91 -15.03
CA ALA A 13 -17.54 26.67 -14.14
C ALA A 13 -17.18 25.18 -14.21
N VAL A 14 -16.12 24.85 -14.92
CA VAL A 14 -15.51 23.52 -14.87
C VAL A 14 -14.84 23.41 -13.48
N ALA A 15 -15.46 22.67 -12.56
CA ALA A 15 -14.82 22.31 -11.30
C ALA A 15 -13.65 21.39 -11.64
N ALA A 16 -12.42 21.93 -11.56
CA ALA A 16 -11.22 21.11 -11.61
C ALA A 16 -11.19 20.23 -10.36
N ASP A 17 -11.29 18.91 -10.51
CA ASP A 17 -11.02 17.98 -9.42
C ASP A 17 -9.62 18.26 -8.86
N PRO A 18 -9.47 18.40 -7.53
CA PRO A 18 -8.15 18.61 -6.95
C PRO A 18 -7.26 17.43 -7.34
N ALA A 19 -6.09 17.74 -7.93
CA ALA A 19 -5.12 16.73 -8.32
C ALA A 19 -4.81 15.83 -7.11
N ARG A 20 -5.24 14.57 -7.18
CA ARG A 20 -4.99 13.57 -6.15
C ARG A 20 -3.51 13.23 -6.16
N ALA A 21 -2.84 13.45 -5.03
CA ALA A 21 -1.45 13.03 -4.88
C ALA A 21 -1.39 11.50 -4.76
N ASP A 22 -0.60 10.84 -5.60
CA ASP A 22 -0.33 9.42 -5.49
C ASP A 22 0.84 9.16 -4.55
N LEU A 23 0.73 8.12 -3.72
CA LEU A 23 1.86 7.65 -2.92
C LEU A 23 2.74 6.70 -3.75
N HIS A 24 3.95 7.12 -4.09
CA HIS A 24 4.95 6.26 -4.73
C HIS A 24 5.88 5.62 -3.70
N ILE A 25 5.87 4.29 -3.62
CA ILE A 25 6.75 3.49 -2.75
C ILE A 25 7.91 2.95 -3.60
N LYS A 26 9.08 3.60 -3.53
CA LYS A 26 10.29 3.18 -4.26
C LYS A 26 11.20 2.30 -3.40
N ARG A 27 11.34 2.64 -2.11
CA ARG A 27 12.16 1.89 -1.17
C ARG A 27 11.62 2.12 0.25
N ASP A 28 10.94 1.11 0.75
CA ASP A 28 10.34 1.14 2.08
C ASP A 28 10.64 -0.20 2.78
N HIS A 29 11.46 -0.15 3.81
CA HIS A 29 11.91 -1.34 4.55
C HIS A 29 10.99 -1.70 5.71
N GLY A 30 9.89 -0.95 5.90
CA GLY A 30 9.00 -1.08 7.03
C GLY A 30 9.49 -0.31 8.26
N GLY A 31 8.81 -0.53 9.36
CA GLY A 31 9.07 0.14 10.64
C GLY A 31 8.00 -0.22 11.66
N TYR A 32 7.65 0.72 12.51
CA TYR A 32 6.62 0.51 13.54
C TYR A 32 5.24 0.33 12.92
N VAL A 33 4.59 -0.78 13.26
CA VAL A 33 3.28 -1.19 12.71
C VAL A 33 2.24 -0.09 12.87
N GLU A 34 2.17 0.55 14.05
CA GLU A 34 1.18 1.59 14.33
C GLU A 34 1.35 2.84 13.45
N GLU A 35 2.58 3.24 13.14
CA GLU A 35 2.84 4.36 12.24
C GLU A 35 2.33 4.08 10.83
N TYR A 36 2.52 2.85 10.34
CA TYR A 36 2.02 2.43 9.04
C TYR A 36 0.49 2.33 9.00
N LYS A 37 -0.15 1.87 10.08
CA LYS A 37 -1.61 1.89 10.20
C LYS A 37 -2.15 3.30 10.07
N VAL A 38 -1.57 4.26 10.79
CA VAL A 38 -1.98 5.68 10.73
C VAL A 38 -1.75 6.24 9.33
N LYS A 39 -0.56 6.00 8.74
CA LYS A 39 -0.19 6.43 7.38
C LYS A 39 -1.21 5.96 6.35
N TYR A 40 -1.50 4.64 6.33
CA TYR A 40 -2.37 4.07 5.30
C TYR A 40 -3.85 4.35 5.52
N LYS A 41 -4.32 4.50 6.76
CA LYS A 41 -5.67 5.00 7.04
C LYS A 41 -5.85 6.41 6.45
N ARG A 42 -4.88 7.30 6.63
CA ARG A 42 -4.94 8.65 6.06
C ARG A 42 -4.98 8.62 4.53
N ILE A 43 -4.19 7.77 3.88
CA ILE A 43 -4.19 7.59 2.42
C ILE A 43 -5.55 7.08 1.94
N ARG A 44 -6.08 6.04 2.61
CA ARG A 44 -7.41 5.51 2.34
C ARG A 44 -8.50 6.58 2.46
N ASP A 45 -8.49 7.34 3.55
CA ASP A 45 -9.54 8.31 3.87
C ASP A 45 -9.52 9.50 2.90
N LYS A 46 -8.35 9.82 2.35
CA LYS A 46 -8.19 10.79 1.26
C LYS A 46 -8.50 10.20 -0.13
N GLY A 47 -8.65 8.88 -0.23
CA GLY A 47 -8.86 8.17 -1.49
C GLY A 47 -7.66 8.26 -2.44
N GLU A 48 -6.47 8.51 -1.93
CA GLU A 48 -5.21 8.53 -2.69
C GLU A 48 -4.89 7.13 -3.24
N ARG A 49 -4.15 7.08 -4.35
CA ARG A 49 -3.65 5.83 -4.94
C ARG A 49 -2.26 5.51 -4.39
N VAL A 50 -1.90 4.22 -4.43
CA VAL A 50 -0.57 3.75 -4.03
C VAL A 50 0.07 3.00 -5.18
N ILE A 51 1.25 3.45 -5.58
CA ILE A 51 2.07 2.84 -6.62
C ILE A 51 3.30 2.25 -5.97
N ILE A 52 3.45 0.92 -6.02
CA ILE A 52 4.64 0.25 -5.50
C ILE A 52 5.63 0.10 -6.66
N ASP A 53 6.63 0.99 -6.70
CA ASP A 53 7.68 1.06 -7.75
C ASP A 53 9.04 0.55 -7.23
N GLY A 54 9.02 -0.37 -6.29
CA GLY A 54 10.25 -0.92 -5.72
C GLY A 54 10.01 -1.76 -4.49
N ILE A 55 10.86 -1.59 -3.48
CA ILE A 55 10.85 -2.41 -2.26
C ILE A 55 9.74 -1.94 -1.32
N CYS A 56 8.87 -2.87 -0.90
CA CYS A 56 7.90 -2.69 0.18
C CYS A 56 7.98 -3.88 1.13
N ASN A 57 8.62 -3.71 2.27
CA ASN A 57 8.88 -4.78 3.24
C ASN A 57 8.15 -4.56 4.56
N SER A 58 7.84 -5.67 5.26
CA SER A 58 7.36 -5.65 6.65
C SER A 58 6.13 -4.77 6.82
N ALA A 59 6.11 -3.82 7.75
CA ALA A 59 4.98 -2.92 7.98
C ALA A 59 4.53 -2.13 6.73
N CYS A 60 5.41 -1.93 5.74
CA CYS A 60 5.01 -1.36 4.45
C CYS A 60 3.89 -2.19 3.78
N THR A 61 3.90 -3.51 3.92
CA THR A 61 2.90 -4.40 3.29
C THR A 61 1.50 -4.32 3.91
N LEU A 62 1.33 -3.61 5.03
CA LEU A 62 0.01 -3.29 5.59
C LEU A 62 -0.87 -2.50 4.63
N VAL A 63 -0.28 -1.88 3.61
CA VAL A 63 -1.02 -1.20 2.54
C VAL A 63 -2.11 -2.09 1.95
N PHE A 64 -1.86 -3.39 1.76
CA PHE A 64 -2.80 -4.35 1.17
C PHE A 64 -4.02 -4.66 2.03
N GLY A 65 -3.98 -4.37 3.31
CA GLY A 65 -5.10 -4.60 4.22
C GLY A 65 -5.82 -3.32 4.66
N ILE A 66 -5.26 -2.16 4.36
CA ILE A 66 -5.80 -0.88 4.84
C ILE A 66 -6.30 -0.02 3.68
N VAL A 67 -5.56 0.04 2.58
CA VAL A 67 -5.97 0.75 1.36
C VAL A 67 -6.77 -0.20 0.46
N PRO A 68 -7.88 0.23 -0.16
CA PRO A 68 -8.62 -0.61 -1.09
C PRO A 68 -7.73 -1.12 -2.23
N MET A 69 -7.83 -2.42 -2.56
CA MET A 69 -6.96 -3.06 -3.55
C MET A 69 -7.02 -2.39 -4.94
N ASN A 70 -8.18 -1.89 -5.34
CA ASN A 70 -8.36 -1.14 -6.59
C ASN A 70 -7.71 0.26 -6.60
N LYS A 71 -7.07 0.64 -5.49
CA LYS A 71 -6.26 1.85 -5.35
C LYS A 71 -4.77 1.57 -5.24
N ILE A 72 -4.36 0.30 -5.38
CA ILE A 72 -2.97 -0.13 -5.28
C ILE A 72 -2.58 -0.78 -6.59
N CYS A 73 -1.40 -0.45 -7.11
CA CYS A 73 -0.79 -1.18 -8.22
C CYS A 73 0.71 -1.37 -8.03
N VAL A 74 1.30 -2.26 -8.80
CA VAL A 74 2.73 -2.56 -8.78
C VAL A 74 3.37 -2.34 -10.14
N THR A 75 4.58 -1.75 -10.14
CA THR A 75 5.41 -1.67 -11.35
C THR A 75 6.26 -2.94 -11.51
N PRO A 76 6.91 -3.14 -12.67
CA PRO A 76 7.89 -4.22 -12.86
C PRO A 76 9.05 -4.24 -11.86
N LYS A 77 9.30 -3.15 -11.11
CA LYS A 77 10.36 -3.08 -10.10
C LYS A 77 9.90 -3.52 -8.71
N ALA A 78 8.61 -3.77 -8.52
CA ALA A 78 8.04 -4.05 -7.22
C ALA A 78 8.58 -5.36 -6.61
N SER A 79 8.81 -5.32 -5.30
CA SER A 79 9.17 -6.47 -4.48
C SER A 79 8.54 -6.33 -3.10
N LEU A 80 7.76 -7.33 -2.70
CA LEU A 80 7.11 -7.37 -1.39
C LEU A 80 7.88 -8.29 -0.46
N GLY A 81 8.08 -7.87 0.79
CA GLY A 81 8.79 -8.66 1.78
C GLY A 81 7.99 -8.85 3.07
N PHE A 82 7.92 -10.10 3.51
CA PHE A 82 7.16 -10.52 4.70
C PHE A 82 8.06 -11.26 5.69
N HIS A 83 7.92 -10.98 6.98
CA HIS A 83 8.61 -11.69 8.07
C HIS A 83 7.81 -11.56 9.36
N LEU A 84 8.20 -12.32 10.40
CA LEU A 84 7.65 -12.18 11.74
C LEU A 84 7.87 -10.76 12.26
N ALA A 85 6.89 -10.22 12.98
CA ALA A 85 7.11 -9.00 13.74
C ALA A 85 8.12 -9.24 14.86
N TYR A 86 8.91 -8.23 15.18
CA TYR A 86 9.86 -8.29 16.31
C TYR A 86 9.85 -6.97 17.07
N TYR A 87 10.23 -7.04 18.32
CA TYR A 87 10.47 -5.88 19.14
C TYR A 87 11.90 -5.35 18.93
N ASP A 88 12.01 -4.05 18.74
CA ASP A 88 13.27 -3.36 18.81
C ASP A 88 13.52 -2.99 20.28
N LYS A 89 14.16 -3.89 21.02
CA LYS A 89 14.52 -3.62 22.41
C LYS A 89 15.87 -2.95 22.42
N ALA A 90 15.96 -1.76 22.97
CA ALA A 90 17.18 -0.96 23.12
C ALA A 90 18.34 -1.68 23.83
N PHE A 91 18.09 -2.83 24.47
CA PHE A 91 19.07 -3.61 25.25
C PHE A 91 19.36 -5.00 24.67
N THR A 92 18.92 -5.33 23.44
CA THR A 92 19.11 -6.68 22.89
C THR A 92 20.37 -6.83 22.05
N PHE A 93 21.27 -5.85 22.04
CA PHE A 93 22.52 -5.89 21.25
C PHE A 93 22.31 -6.34 19.79
N GLY A 94 21.22 -5.92 19.16
CA GLY A 94 20.85 -6.30 17.79
C GLY A 94 20.14 -7.66 17.66
N ILE A 95 19.82 -8.35 18.75
CA ILE A 95 19.04 -9.58 18.73
C ILE A 95 17.56 -9.25 18.49
N LYS A 96 17.01 -9.75 17.41
CA LYS A 96 15.58 -9.63 17.11
C LYS A 96 14.77 -10.56 17.99
N VAL A 97 13.95 -10.00 18.88
CA VAL A 97 13.00 -10.77 19.69
C VAL A 97 11.64 -10.75 18.97
N THR A 98 11.21 -11.91 18.50
CA THR A 98 9.94 -12.05 17.77
C THR A 98 8.74 -11.73 18.67
N SER A 99 7.70 -11.10 18.06
CA SER A 99 6.43 -10.79 18.70
C SER A 99 5.34 -11.61 18.05
N SER A 100 4.79 -12.56 18.80
CA SER A 100 3.61 -13.32 18.35
C SER A 100 2.38 -12.43 18.21
N GLU A 101 2.19 -11.50 19.14
CA GLU A 101 1.10 -10.52 19.11
C GLU A 101 1.23 -9.59 17.91
N GLY A 102 2.39 -8.98 17.70
CA GLY A 102 2.64 -8.11 16.54
C GLY A 102 2.52 -8.85 15.21
N THR A 103 2.90 -10.14 15.17
CA THR A 103 2.73 -10.98 13.98
C THR A 103 1.24 -11.27 13.72
N SER A 104 0.47 -11.61 14.76
CA SER A 104 -0.97 -11.83 14.66
C SER A 104 -1.69 -10.56 14.21
N ASP A 105 -1.29 -9.42 14.74
CA ASP A 105 -1.83 -8.11 14.36
C ASP A 105 -1.55 -7.81 12.88
N LEU A 106 -0.32 -7.96 12.41
CA LEU A 106 0.03 -7.84 10.98
C LEU A 106 -0.82 -8.76 10.11
N MET A 107 -0.90 -10.04 10.48
CA MET A 107 -1.66 -11.05 9.74
C MET A 107 -3.16 -10.75 9.68
N SER A 108 -3.71 -10.08 10.70
CA SER A 108 -5.13 -9.70 10.72
C SER A 108 -5.50 -8.73 9.60
N TYR A 109 -4.57 -7.89 9.19
CA TYR A 109 -4.76 -6.90 8.12
C TYR A 109 -4.62 -7.50 6.72
N TYR A 110 -3.85 -8.57 6.53
CA TYR A 110 -3.60 -9.09 5.19
C TYR A 110 -4.84 -9.69 4.54
N PRO A 111 -5.09 -9.42 3.24
CA PRO A 111 -6.11 -10.13 2.47
C PRO A 111 -5.76 -11.62 2.34
N ASP A 112 -6.75 -12.44 2.05
CA ASP A 112 -6.58 -13.89 1.97
C ASP A 112 -5.54 -14.30 0.91
N THR A 113 -5.43 -13.59 -0.18
CA THR A 113 -4.40 -13.82 -1.21
C THR A 113 -2.97 -13.74 -0.65
N VAL A 114 -2.71 -12.76 0.23
CA VAL A 114 -1.41 -12.62 0.92
C VAL A 114 -1.23 -13.72 1.97
N LYS A 115 -2.26 -13.99 2.78
CA LYS A 115 -2.23 -15.07 3.79
C LYS A 115 -1.97 -16.42 3.16
N ASP A 116 -2.60 -16.71 2.03
CA ASP A 116 -2.43 -17.95 1.27
C ASP A 116 -1.02 -18.07 0.71
N TRP A 117 -0.47 -16.99 0.17
CA TRP A 117 0.90 -17.01 -0.28
C TRP A 117 1.87 -17.29 0.88
N ILE A 118 1.71 -16.62 2.02
CA ILE A 118 2.52 -16.84 3.23
C ILE A 118 2.45 -18.31 3.66
N ARG A 119 1.24 -18.89 3.74
CA ARG A 119 1.06 -20.29 4.13
C ARG A 119 1.74 -21.27 3.18
N ARG A 120 1.56 -21.10 1.87
CA ARG A 120 2.19 -21.95 0.85
C ARG A 120 3.72 -21.89 0.86
N ASN A 121 4.27 -20.78 1.33
CA ASN A 121 5.71 -20.58 1.45
C ASN A 121 6.27 -20.88 2.85
N GLY A 122 5.56 -21.69 3.65
CA GLY A 122 6.04 -22.18 4.94
C GLY A 122 5.88 -21.18 6.10
N GLY A 123 4.91 -20.27 6.02
CA GLY A 123 4.60 -19.28 7.07
C GLY A 123 5.62 -18.15 7.14
N LEU A 124 5.42 -17.24 8.10
CA LEU A 124 6.39 -16.18 8.39
C LEU A 124 7.55 -16.74 9.23
N THR A 125 8.75 -16.26 8.96
CA THR A 125 9.96 -16.55 9.72
C THR A 125 10.68 -15.26 10.08
N THR A 126 11.77 -15.34 10.82
CA THR A 126 12.65 -14.17 11.08
C THR A 126 13.32 -13.67 9.80
N ASP A 127 13.49 -14.56 8.81
CA ASP A 127 14.05 -14.20 7.52
C ASP A 127 12.99 -13.60 6.61
N MET A 128 13.39 -12.62 5.83
CA MET A 128 12.51 -11.93 4.89
C MET A 128 12.14 -12.83 3.70
N LYS A 129 10.90 -13.25 3.62
CA LYS A 129 10.34 -13.91 2.43
C LYS A 129 9.89 -12.88 1.43
N ARG A 130 10.25 -13.05 0.15
CA ARG A 130 10.01 -12.05 -0.88
C ARG A 130 9.20 -12.60 -2.04
N ILE A 131 8.21 -11.79 -2.46
CA ILE A 131 7.60 -11.91 -3.77
C ILE A 131 8.22 -10.83 -4.65
N LYS A 132 8.86 -11.26 -5.73
CA LYS A 132 9.35 -10.36 -6.77
C LYS A 132 8.29 -10.24 -7.86
N ASN A 133 8.45 -9.21 -8.72
CA ASN A 133 7.59 -9.03 -9.88
C ASN A 133 7.42 -10.33 -10.69
N GLY A 134 6.22 -10.53 -11.20
CA GLY A 134 5.84 -11.69 -12.00
C GLY A 134 4.49 -12.29 -11.62
N ALA A 135 4.19 -13.45 -12.17
CA ALA A 135 2.88 -14.08 -12.06
C ALA A 135 2.38 -14.32 -10.62
N GLU A 136 3.26 -14.52 -9.64
CA GLU A 136 2.85 -14.66 -8.24
C GLU A 136 2.43 -13.34 -7.62
N LEU A 137 3.14 -12.25 -7.91
CA LEU A 137 2.79 -10.91 -7.42
C LEU A 137 1.46 -10.45 -8.02
N TRP A 138 1.23 -10.73 -9.30
CA TRP A 138 0.00 -10.35 -10.00
C TRP A 138 -1.25 -11.11 -9.52
N LYS A 139 -1.10 -12.22 -8.81
CA LYS A 139 -2.21 -12.87 -8.09
C LYS A 139 -2.64 -12.13 -6.82
N ILE A 140 -1.81 -11.22 -6.34
CA ILE A 140 -2.05 -10.46 -5.11
C ILE A 140 -2.52 -9.04 -5.43
N VAL A 141 -1.88 -8.39 -6.40
CA VAL A 141 -2.12 -6.99 -6.75
C VAL A 141 -1.90 -6.77 -8.23
N ASP A 142 -2.74 -5.96 -8.85
CA ASP A 142 -2.70 -5.67 -10.27
C ASP A 142 -1.43 -4.89 -10.66
N PRO A 143 -0.88 -5.14 -11.87
CA PRO A 143 0.14 -4.28 -12.44
C PRO A 143 -0.42 -2.88 -12.68
N CYS A 144 0.44 -1.86 -12.56
CA CYS A 144 0.04 -0.50 -12.88
C CYS A 144 -0.29 -0.38 -14.37
N PRO A 145 -1.45 0.20 -14.74
CA PRO A 145 -1.74 0.54 -16.12
C PRO A 145 -0.75 1.61 -16.63
N GLU A 146 -0.53 1.68 -17.94
CA GLU A 146 0.43 2.62 -18.54
C GLU A 146 0.10 4.09 -18.26
N GLU A 147 -1.15 4.40 -17.97
CA GLU A 147 -1.67 5.76 -17.70
C GLU A 147 -1.72 6.15 -16.22
N TRP A 148 -1.05 5.43 -15.35
CA TRP A 148 -1.03 5.72 -13.88
C TRP A 148 0.15 6.62 -13.51
#